data_539637cf28731e8d367bd0eefc1fda7d
#
_entry.id   539637cf28731e8d367bd0eefc1fda7d
#
_cell.length_a   1.000
_cell.length_b   1.000
_cell.length_c   1.000
_cell.angle_alpha   90.00
_cell.angle_beta   90.00
_cell.angle_gamma   90.00
#
_symmetry.space_group_name_H-M   'P 1'
#
loop_
_entity.id
_entity.type
_entity.pdbx_description
1 polymer ?
#
loop_
_entity_poly.entity_id
_entity_poly.type
_entity_poly.pdbx_seq_one_letter_code
_entity_poly.pdbx_strand_id
1 'polypeptide(L)'
;MSMSERTNDAQERALVDAAAAVLRRNDLGGRTRAAPRLYPHQWSWDSAFIAIGWATLDPGRAAQELRTLFAAQWASGMLPHIVFDPAVPPGSYFPDAAYWDCQRLTEAAPRTVQTSGLCQPPVHALAVRRIWAVAEGGDAATRAAGQAFVRESYPHLLAWHRYLATARDPEGSGLVTIVHPWESGMDNAPRWDRPLAAVVVGSLPPYTRADLQHVADPAQRPTPAEYDRYLWLVDVLKRARYDDAAVQRAHPFRVKDVFFSAILVAANVALLELAALSDAPEEERVAITGWIARGRQGQEAQWEETLGLGLDRDARTGQALVARTVAGFAPLLAGGVPADRRAALLTTLDSAAFLGHPGLRWRVPPSTSPADPAFQPRSYWRGPTWPVITWLLWWALVQDGEVARAARLRQAALAQVQACGFAEYVEPFTGEPLGSQEQSWTAAVTLDWLVGSGAPRAIGHGRPG
;
A
#
# COMPACT_ATOMS: atom_id res chain seq x y z
N MET A 1 37.94 11.46 -0.12
CA MET A 1 37.10 10.35 -0.59
C MET A 1 37.98 9.19 -0.99
N SER A 2 37.82 8.04 -0.39
CA SER A 2 38.52 6.81 -0.76
C SER A 2 38.02 6.27 -2.11
N MET A 3 38.78 5.34 -2.71
CA MET A 3 38.40 4.73 -3.99
C MET A 3 37.09 3.93 -3.83
N SER A 4 36.83 3.32 -2.66
CA SER A 4 35.57 2.61 -2.37
C SER A 4 34.37 3.56 -2.25
N GLU A 5 34.53 4.75 -1.65
CA GLU A 5 33.47 5.78 -1.59
C GLU A 5 33.09 6.28 -2.98
N ARG A 6 34.07 6.52 -3.88
CA ARG A 6 33.80 6.94 -5.26
C ARG A 6 33.08 5.87 -6.07
N THR A 7 33.41 4.59 -5.84
CA THR A 7 32.74 3.47 -6.51
C THR A 7 31.29 3.34 -6.04
N ASN A 8 31.02 3.48 -4.74
CA ASN A 8 29.66 3.45 -4.19
C ASN A 8 28.81 4.60 -4.72
N ASP A 9 29.34 5.85 -4.73
CA ASP A 9 28.65 7.02 -5.27
C ASP A 9 28.32 6.88 -6.77
N ALA A 10 29.18 6.23 -7.56
CA ALA A 10 28.92 5.98 -8.97
C ALA A 10 27.81 4.92 -9.17
N GLN A 11 27.79 3.88 -8.34
CA GLN A 11 26.76 2.85 -8.37
C GLN A 11 25.40 3.40 -7.94
N GLU A 12 25.35 4.22 -6.89
CA GLU A 12 24.12 4.86 -6.43
C GLU A 12 23.55 5.81 -7.50
N ARG A 13 24.39 6.62 -8.17
CA ARG A 13 23.97 7.47 -9.29
C ARG A 13 23.40 6.66 -10.46
N ALA A 14 24.08 5.59 -10.86
CA ALA A 14 23.59 4.71 -11.93
C ALA A 14 22.21 4.09 -11.58
N LEU A 15 22.00 3.75 -10.33
CA LEU A 15 20.73 3.19 -9.85
C LEU A 15 19.63 4.26 -9.83
N VAL A 16 19.95 5.51 -9.47
CA VAL A 16 19.03 6.67 -9.58
C VAL A 16 18.59 6.88 -11.03
N ASP A 17 19.55 6.91 -11.96
CA ASP A 17 19.26 7.12 -13.39
C ASP A 17 18.39 5.99 -13.97
N ALA A 18 18.68 4.75 -13.59
CA ALA A 18 17.91 3.58 -14.01
C ALA A 18 16.47 3.61 -13.45
N ALA A 19 16.29 3.96 -12.18
CA ALA A 19 14.98 4.10 -11.55
C ALA A 19 14.16 5.23 -12.19
N ALA A 20 14.78 6.38 -12.42
CA ALA A 20 14.16 7.51 -13.11
C ALA A 20 13.75 7.14 -14.55
N ALA A 21 14.55 6.34 -15.25
CA ALA A 21 14.24 5.85 -16.59
C ALA A 21 13.01 4.92 -16.59
N VAL A 22 12.83 4.07 -15.58
CA VAL A 22 11.60 3.24 -15.42
C VAL A 22 10.38 4.13 -15.28
N LEU A 23 10.39 5.12 -14.36
CA LEU A 23 9.26 6.02 -14.18
C LEU A 23 8.91 6.78 -15.45
N ARG A 24 9.93 7.31 -16.17
CA ARG A 24 9.73 8.04 -17.45
C ARG A 24 9.15 7.15 -18.55
N ARG A 25 9.58 5.88 -18.66
CA ARG A 25 9.02 4.94 -19.65
C ARG A 25 7.57 4.55 -19.35
N ASN A 26 7.20 4.55 -18.08
CA ASN A 26 5.85 4.23 -17.64
C ASN A 26 4.92 5.45 -17.53
N ASP A 27 5.44 6.67 -17.74
CA ASP A 27 4.67 7.91 -17.73
C ASP A 27 3.77 8.01 -18.97
N LEU A 28 2.49 8.26 -18.74
CA LEU A 28 1.44 8.41 -19.75
C LEU A 28 0.98 9.87 -19.88
N GLY A 29 1.80 10.84 -19.42
CA GLY A 29 1.51 12.27 -19.55
C GLY A 29 0.49 12.79 -18.51
N GLY A 30 0.57 12.33 -17.27
CA GLY A 30 -0.31 12.79 -16.18
C GLY A 30 -0.56 11.72 -15.14
N ARG A 31 -0.46 10.49 -15.52
CA ARG A 31 -0.47 9.29 -14.67
C ARG A 31 0.64 8.35 -15.10
N THR A 32 1.05 7.49 -14.19
CA THR A 32 2.08 6.48 -14.45
C THR A 32 1.43 5.11 -14.33
N ARG A 33 1.55 4.26 -15.34
CA ARG A 33 1.13 2.85 -15.22
C ARG A 33 2.04 2.12 -14.24
N ALA A 34 1.48 1.18 -13.47
CA ALA A 34 2.25 0.45 -12.49
C ALA A 34 3.32 -0.45 -13.16
N ALA A 35 2.98 -1.06 -14.31
CA ALA A 35 3.92 -1.80 -15.14
C ALA A 35 3.45 -1.88 -16.61
N PRO A 36 4.36 -2.06 -17.59
CA PRO A 36 4.04 -1.89 -19.02
C PRO A 36 2.98 -2.83 -19.58
N ARG A 37 2.91 -4.08 -19.12
CA ARG A 37 2.03 -5.12 -19.67
C ARG A 37 1.02 -5.65 -18.66
N LEU A 38 1.46 -5.96 -17.46
CA LEU A 38 0.64 -6.60 -16.44
C LEU A 38 -0.35 -5.63 -15.79
N TYR A 39 0.03 -4.35 -15.66
CA TYR A 39 -0.74 -3.32 -14.97
C TYR A 39 -0.82 -2.04 -15.81
N PRO A 40 -1.65 -2.02 -16.87
CA PRO A 40 -1.66 -0.92 -17.85
C PRO A 40 -2.43 0.33 -17.40
N HIS A 41 -3.18 0.25 -16.30
CA HIS A 41 -4.02 1.32 -15.74
C HIS A 41 -3.31 2.11 -14.64
N GLN A 42 -4.03 3.02 -13.98
CA GLN A 42 -3.58 3.70 -12.78
C GLN A 42 -4.14 2.97 -11.55
N TRP A 43 -3.28 2.40 -10.72
CA TRP A 43 -3.63 1.81 -9.42
C TRP A 43 -3.45 2.83 -8.29
N SER A 44 -4.33 2.76 -7.29
CA SER A 44 -4.44 3.76 -6.23
C SER A 44 -3.20 3.88 -5.37
N TRP A 45 -2.83 2.81 -4.67
CA TRP A 45 -1.67 2.87 -3.77
C TRP A 45 -0.34 2.89 -4.52
N ASP A 46 -0.29 2.27 -5.73
CA ASP A 46 0.84 2.39 -6.66
C ASP A 46 1.10 3.86 -6.99
N SER A 47 0.08 4.62 -7.37
CA SER A 47 0.21 6.06 -7.65
C SER A 47 0.74 6.85 -6.46
N ALA A 48 0.38 6.48 -5.24
CA ALA A 48 0.92 7.13 -4.05
C ALA A 48 2.43 6.86 -3.89
N PHE A 49 2.89 5.61 -4.04
CA PHE A 49 4.32 5.29 -4.04
C PHE A 49 5.05 5.93 -5.22
N ILE A 50 4.45 5.88 -6.40
CA ILE A 50 5.00 6.50 -7.62
C ILE A 50 5.17 8.01 -7.44
N ALA A 51 4.20 8.68 -6.83
CA ALA A 51 4.30 10.11 -6.51
C ALA A 51 5.43 10.42 -5.51
N ILE A 52 5.69 9.53 -4.52
CA ILE A 52 6.84 9.63 -3.62
C ILE A 52 8.17 9.63 -4.41
N GLY A 53 8.29 8.72 -5.39
CA GLY A 53 9.47 8.66 -6.25
C GLY A 53 9.59 9.87 -7.18
N TRP A 54 8.51 10.25 -7.86
CA TRP A 54 8.48 11.45 -8.70
C TRP A 54 8.84 12.72 -7.94
N ALA A 55 8.44 12.85 -6.68
CA ALA A 55 8.76 14.02 -5.86
C ALA A 55 10.26 14.28 -5.77
N THR A 56 11.10 13.25 -5.83
CA THR A 56 12.57 13.40 -5.83
C THR A 56 13.14 13.89 -7.15
N LEU A 57 12.40 13.77 -8.26
CA LEU A 57 12.80 14.17 -9.61
C LEU A 57 12.11 15.45 -10.06
N ASP A 58 10.79 15.52 -9.83
CA ASP A 58 9.90 16.61 -10.25
C ASP A 58 8.67 16.65 -9.35
N PRO A 59 8.61 17.53 -8.32
CA PRO A 59 7.44 17.67 -7.45
C PRO A 59 6.15 18.04 -8.20
N GLY A 60 6.24 18.76 -9.31
CA GLY A 60 5.11 19.13 -10.14
C GLY A 60 4.50 17.90 -10.82
N ARG A 61 5.34 17.01 -11.36
CA ARG A 61 4.91 15.73 -11.94
C ARG A 61 4.34 14.80 -10.86
N ALA A 62 4.92 14.78 -9.66
CA ALA A 62 4.39 14.03 -8.51
C ALA A 62 2.98 14.51 -8.13
N ALA A 63 2.78 15.82 -8.06
CA ALA A 63 1.46 16.40 -7.81
C ALA A 63 0.45 16.01 -8.90
N GLN A 64 0.86 16.00 -10.16
CA GLN A 64 0.00 15.60 -11.28
C GLN A 64 -0.44 14.14 -11.20
N GLU A 65 0.41 13.23 -10.75
CA GLU A 65 0.08 11.82 -10.52
C GLU A 65 -1.13 11.66 -9.58
N LEU A 66 -1.13 12.42 -8.47
CA LEU A 66 -2.21 12.37 -7.50
C LEU A 66 -3.45 13.14 -7.96
N ARG A 67 -3.32 14.23 -8.71
CA ARG A 67 -4.46 14.96 -9.28
C ARG A 67 -5.34 14.08 -10.16
N THR A 68 -4.72 13.26 -11.01
CA THR A 68 -5.47 12.32 -11.86
C THR A 68 -6.21 11.27 -11.05
N LEU A 69 -5.65 10.81 -9.94
CA LEU A 69 -6.32 9.89 -9.03
C LEU A 69 -7.46 10.58 -8.26
N PHE A 70 -7.22 11.79 -7.71
CA PHE A 70 -8.24 12.55 -6.98
C PHE A 70 -9.43 12.95 -7.87
N ALA A 71 -9.20 13.21 -9.17
CA ALA A 71 -10.28 13.44 -10.13
C ALA A 71 -11.20 12.22 -10.33
N ALA A 72 -10.75 11.02 -9.94
CA ALA A 72 -11.52 9.79 -9.97
C ALA A 72 -12.19 9.45 -8.63
N GLN A 73 -12.13 10.35 -7.62
CA GLN A 73 -12.72 10.12 -6.31
C GLN A 73 -14.23 9.98 -6.40
N TRP A 74 -14.80 9.00 -5.72
CA TRP A 74 -16.22 8.78 -5.63
C TRP A 74 -16.91 9.85 -4.75
N ALA A 75 -18.19 10.10 -4.99
CA ALA A 75 -18.96 11.05 -4.17
C ALA A 75 -19.02 10.66 -2.69
N SER A 76 -18.84 9.38 -2.36
CA SER A 76 -18.70 8.89 -0.98
C SER A 76 -17.37 9.28 -0.32
N GLY A 77 -16.41 9.78 -1.06
CA GLY A 77 -15.04 10.04 -0.63
C GLY A 77 -14.06 8.89 -0.91
N MET A 78 -14.52 7.74 -1.36
CA MET A 78 -13.66 6.61 -1.70
C MET A 78 -12.69 6.94 -2.85
N LEU A 79 -11.40 6.63 -2.68
CA LEU A 79 -10.46 6.58 -3.80
C LEU A 79 -10.50 5.15 -4.39
N PRO A 80 -10.75 5.02 -5.71
CA PRO A 80 -10.90 3.71 -6.33
C PRO A 80 -9.57 3.00 -6.46
N HIS A 81 -9.57 1.68 -6.29
CA HIS A 81 -8.45 0.78 -6.50
C HIS A 81 -7.82 0.92 -7.90
N ILE A 82 -8.64 1.03 -8.97
CA ILE A 82 -8.20 1.24 -10.35
C ILE A 82 -8.97 2.40 -10.98
N VAL A 83 -8.24 3.28 -11.65
CA VAL A 83 -8.76 4.21 -12.67
C VAL A 83 -8.40 3.64 -14.03
N PHE A 84 -9.41 3.26 -14.82
CA PHE A 84 -9.19 2.62 -16.12
C PHE A 84 -8.71 3.61 -17.16
N ASP A 85 -7.66 3.25 -17.87
CA ASP A 85 -7.16 4.02 -19.01
C ASP A 85 -7.96 3.66 -20.27
N PRO A 86 -8.67 4.61 -20.89
CA PRO A 86 -9.45 4.35 -22.11
C PRO A 86 -8.57 4.03 -23.33
N ALA A 87 -7.28 4.29 -23.28
CA ALA A 87 -6.33 3.95 -24.35
C ALA A 87 -5.90 2.47 -24.33
N VAL A 88 -6.18 1.75 -23.23
CA VAL A 88 -5.88 0.32 -23.12
C VAL A 88 -6.85 -0.49 -23.97
N PRO A 89 -6.36 -1.33 -24.91
CA PRO A 89 -7.23 -2.10 -25.79
C PRO A 89 -8.18 -3.03 -25.03
N PRO A 90 -9.45 -3.16 -25.46
CA PRO A 90 -10.38 -4.11 -24.86
C PRO A 90 -9.81 -5.54 -24.84
N GLY A 91 -10.02 -6.24 -23.72
CA GLY A 91 -9.56 -7.62 -23.52
C GLY A 91 -8.10 -7.79 -23.13
N SER A 92 -7.29 -6.72 -23.07
CA SER A 92 -5.90 -6.79 -22.61
C SER A 92 -5.75 -6.78 -21.09
N TYR A 93 -6.81 -6.47 -20.35
CA TYR A 93 -6.89 -6.54 -18.90
C TYR A 93 -8.26 -7.04 -18.44
N PHE A 94 -8.29 -7.84 -17.36
CA PHE A 94 -9.54 -8.32 -16.76
C PHE A 94 -9.37 -8.46 -15.23
N PRO A 95 -10.37 -8.08 -14.40
CA PRO A 95 -11.70 -7.52 -14.77
C PRO A 95 -11.62 -6.06 -15.23
N ASP A 96 -12.18 -5.79 -16.40
CA ASP A 96 -12.18 -4.46 -17.03
C ASP A 96 -13.30 -3.55 -16.51
N ALA A 97 -13.35 -2.30 -16.99
CA ALA A 97 -14.36 -1.34 -16.59
C ALA A 97 -15.79 -1.79 -16.85
N ALA A 98 -16.03 -2.54 -17.94
CA ALA A 98 -17.34 -3.08 -18.28
C ALA A 98 -17.78 -4.18 -17.29
N TYR A 99 -16.83 -4.99 -16.81
CA TYR A 99 -17.12 -5.99 -15.78
C TYR A 99 -17.52 -5.32 -14.45
N TRP A 100 -16.83 -4.26 -14.04
CA TRP A 100 -17.16 -3.51 -12.82
C TRP A 100 -18.47 -2.75 -12.91
N ASP A 101 -18.78 -2.15 -14.04
CA ASP A 101 -20.06 -1.49 -14.35
C ASP A 101 -20.49 -0.42 -13.33
N CYS A 102 -19.54 0.23 -12.71
CA CYS A 102 -19.78 1.13 -11.56
C CYS A 102 -20.67 2.31 -11.92
N GLN A 103 -20.43 2.97 -13.08
CA GLN A 103 -21.19 4.16 -13.48
C GLN A 103 -22.68 3.87 -13.74
N ARG A 104 -23.03 2.66 -14.16
CA ARG A 104 -24.44 2.27 -14.38
C ARG A 104 -25.11 1.86 -13.06
N LEU A 105 -24.35 1.28 -12.14
CA LEU A 105 -24.90 0.68 -10.92
C LEU A 105 -25.06 1.66 -9.77
N THR A 106 -24.24 2.73 -9.71
CA THR A 106 -24.31 3.70 -8.61
C THR A 106 -24.02 5.13 -9.08
N GLU A 107 -24.71 6.09 -8.49
CA GLU A 107 -24.47 7.51 -8.72
C GLU A 107 -23.22 8.01 -7.99
N ALA A 108 -22.72 7.28 -6.99
CA ALA A 108 -21.52 7.63 -6.27
C ALA A 108 -20.23 7.50 -7.13
N ALA A 109 -20.26 6.69 -8.19
CA ALA A 109 -19.13 6.54 -9.11
C ALA A 109 -18.91 7.81 -9.96
N PRO A 110 -17.64 8.21 -10.22
CA PRO A 110 -17.34 9.39 -11.03
C PRO A 110 -17.87 9.19 -12.47
N ARG A 111 -18.37 10.27 -13.09
CA ARG A 111 -18.95 10.23 -14.44
C ARG A 111 -17.97 10.47 -15.55
N THR A 112 -16.84 11.09 -15.25
CA THR A 112 -15.80 11.50 -16.23
C THR A 112 -14.79 10.41 -16.55
N VAL A 113 -14.57 9.45 -15.61
CA VAL A 113 -13.63 8.34 -15.74
C VAL A 113 -14.26 7.05 -15.25
N GLN A 114 -13.83 5.92 -15.79
CA GLN A 114 -14.26 4.60 -15.32
C GLN A 114 -13.34 4.08 -14.23
N THR A 115 -13.90 3.48 -13.20
CA THR A 115 -13.16 2.99 -12.04
C THR A 115 -13.65 1.62 -11.59
N SER A 116 -12.81 0.91 -10.84
CA SER A 116 -13.27 -0.21 -10.01
C SER A 116 -14.08 0.29 -8.81
N GLY A 117 -14.86 -0.60 -8.20
CA GLY A 117 -15.69 -0.31 -7.01
C GLY A 117 -15.06 -0.77 -5.69
N LEU A 118 -13.75 -0.83 -5.62
CA LEU A 118 -12.95 -1.16 -4.44
C LEU A 118 -11.96 -0.04 -4.13
N CYS A 119 -11.38 -0.06 -2.94
CA CYS A 119 -10.27 0.80 -2.55
C CYS A 119 -8.95 0.03 -2.39
N GLN A 120 -7.87 0.72 -2.00
CA GLN A 120 -6.56 0.14 -1.63
C GLN A 120 -5.96 0.90 -0.44
N PRO A 121 -4.84 0.42 0.16
CA PRO A 121 -4.25 1.04 1.35
C PRO A 121 -3.95 2.55 1.17
N PRO A 122 -4.26 3.39 2.18
CA PRO A 122 -4.29 4.84 2.05
C PRO A 122 -2.91 5.51 2.22
N VAL A 123 -1.96 5.24 1.33
CA VAL A 123 -0.61 5.83 1.33
C VAL A 123 -0.60 7.32 0.88
N HIS A 124 -1.73 7.81 0.34
CA HIS A 124 -1.83 9.09 -0.37
C HIS A 124 -1.42 10.32 0.46
N ALA A 125 -1.81 10.39 1.74
CA ALA A 125 -1.41 11.51 2.60
C ALA A 125 0.10 11.51 2.89
N LEU A 126 0.72 10.33 2.98
CA LEU A 126 2.19 10.21 3.07
C LEU A 126 2.86 10.74 1.81
N ALA A 127 2.27 10.46 0.62
CA ALA A 127 2.78 10.95 -0.65
C ALA A 127 2.67 12.48 -0.76
N VAL A 128 1.53 13.08 -0.43
CA VAL A 128 1.36 14.55 -0.42
C VAL A 128 2.34 15.22 0.57
N ARG A 129 2.49 14.65 1.76
CA ARG A 129 3.46 15.12 2.74
C ARG A 129 4.90 15.05 2.19
N ARG A 130 5.24 13.98 1.45
CA ARG A 130 6.55 13.82 0.83
C ARG A 130 6.80 14.86 -0.26
N ILE A 131 5.81 15.12 -1.12
CA ILE A 131 5.86 16.17 -2.14
C ILE A 131 6.12 17.53 -1.47
N TRP A 132 5.38 17.83 -0.39
CA TRP A 132 5.59 19.07 0.37
C TRP A 132 7.01 19.15 0.95
N ALA A 133 7.50 18.10 1.58
CA ALA A 133 8.83 18.09 2.20
C ALA A 133 9.95 18.39 1.20
N VAL A 134 9.82 17.93 -0.05
CA VAL A 134 10.76 18.26 -1.13
C VAL A 134 10.57 19.71 -1.58
N ALA A 135 9.32 20.14 -1.80
CA ALA A 135 9.00 21.48 -2.27
C ALA A 135 9.39 22.56 -1.26
N GLU A 136 9.25 22.29 0.05
CA GLU A 136 9.66 23.19 1.14
C GLU A 136 11.15 23.52 1.11
N GLY A 137 11.99 22.56 0.73
CA GLY A 137 13.43 22.73 0.55
C GLY A 137 13.86 23.40 -0.77
N GLY A 138 12.92 23.60 -1.72
CA GLY A 138 13.17 24.20 -3.01
C GLY A 138 13.21 25.75 -2.99
N ASP A 139 13.24 26.32 -4.19
CA ASP A 139 13.12 27.77 -4.36
C ASP A 139 11.73 28.31 -3.99
N ALA A 140 11.53 29.63 -4.02
CA ALA A 140 10.28 30.26 -3.62
C ALA A 140 9.10 29.82 -4.50
N ALA A 141 9.31 29.61 -5.81
CA ALA A 141 8.27 29.18 -6.75
C ALA A 141 7.85 27.71 -6.49
N THR A 142 8.82 26.83 -6.32
CA THR A 142 8.61 25.42 -5.97
C THR A 142 7.87 25.26 -4.64
N ARG A 143 8.26 26.05 -3.62
CA ARG A 143 7.61 26.06 -2.31
C ARG A 143 6.16 26.54 -2.41
N ALA A 144 5.90 27.62 -3.15
CA ALA A 144 4.56 28.15 -3.36
C ALA A 144 3.66 27.14 -4.10
N ALA A 145 4.19 26.47 -5.14
CA ALA A 145 3.49 25.42 -5.87
C ALA A 145 3.17 24.20 -4.96
N GLY A 146 4.12 23.77 -4.13
CA GLY A 146 3.92 22.70 -3.16
C GLY A 146 2.83 23.03 -2.13
N GLN A 147 2.84 24.25 -1.59
CA GLN A 147 1.81 24.69 -0.65
C GLN A 147 0.41 24.76 -1.31
N ALA A 148 0.34 25.25 -2.55
CA ALA A 148 -0.90 25.27 -3.31
C ALA A 148 -1.44 23.85 -3.52
N PHE A 149 -0.57 22.90 -3.85
CA PHE A 149 -0.95 21.49 -4.02
C PHE A 149 -1.41 20.84 -2.70
N VAL A 150 -0.80 21.17 -1.56
CA VAL A 150 -1.29 20.71 -0.24
C VAL A 150 -2.73 21.18 0.00
N ARG A 151 -3.00 22.48 -0.22
CA ARG A 151 -4.37 23.04 -0.05
C ARG A 151 -5.38 22.43 -1.03
N GLU A 152 -4.97 22.15 -2.26
CA GLU A 152 -5.79 21.47 -3.27
C GLU A 152 -6.11 20.02 -2.86
N SER A 153 -5.11 19.29 -2.35
CA SER A 153 -5.23 17.86 -2.03
C SER A 153 -5.95 17.58 -0.72
N TYR A 154 -5.89 18.51 0.23
CA TYR A 154 -6.40 18.32 1.58
C TYR A 154 -7.88 17.89 1.64
N PRO A 155 -8.83 18.57 0.95
CA PRO A 155 -10.23 18.15 0.99
C PRO A 155 -10.46 16.75 0.41
N HIS A 156 -9.71 16.34 -0.60
CA HIS A 156 -9.78 14.97 -1.15
C HIS A 156 -9.28 13.93 -0.14
N LEU A 157 -8.16 14.20 0.51
CA LEU A 157 -7.61 13.32 1.54
C LEU A 157 -8.54 13.24 2.76
N LEU A 158 -9.09 14.36 3.21
CA LEU A 158 -10.04 14.38 4.33
C LEU A 158 -11.29 13.56 4.01
N ALA A 159 -11.86 13.71 2.82
CA ALA A 159 -13.01 12.93 2.38
C ALA A 159 -12.68 11.42 2.32
N TRP A 160 -11.51 11.06 1.82
CA TRP A 160 -11.03 9.68 1.77
C TRP A 160 -10.85 9.07 3.16
N HIS A 161 -10.18 9.76 4.07
CA HIS A 161 -9.95 9.26 5.43
C HIS A 161 -11.26 9.20 6.23
N ARG A 162 -12.17 10.17 6.04
CA ARG A 162 -13.52 10.12 6.62
C ARG A 162 -14.30 8.92 6.13
N TYR A 163 -14.27 8.62 4.82
CA TYR A 163 -14.90 7.42 4.26
C TYR A 163 -14.39 6.15 4.94
N LEU A 164 -13.07 6.00 5.10
CA LEU A 164 -12.48 4.85 5.79
C LEU A 164 -12.88 4.77 7.26
N ALA A 165 -12.91 5.90 7.95
CA ALA A 165 -13.25 5.98 9.38
C ALA A 165 -14.74 5.81 9.67
N THR A 166 -15.63 5.89 8.66
CA THR A 166 -17.08 5.81 8.84
C THR A 166 -17.70 4.64 8.07
N ALA A 167 -17.58 4.62 6.74
CA ALA A 167 -18.18 3.60 5.91
C ALA A 167 -17.49 2.23 6.06
N ARG A 168 -16.18 2.22 6.33
CA ARG A 168 -15.39 0.99 6.49
C ARG A 168 -15.11 0.61 7.94
N ASP A 169 -15.52 1.43 8.88
CA ASP A 169 -15.49 1.16 10.34
C ASP A 169 -16.72 1.75 11.04
N PRO A 170 -17.93 1.30 10.68
CA PRO A 170 -19.17 1.86 11.24
C PRO A 170 -19.33 1.63 12.75
N GLU A 171 -18.63 0.65 13.32
CA GLU A 171 -18.62 0.38 14.77
C GLU A 171 -17.65 1.30 15.53
N GLY A 172 -16.77 2.04 14.84
CA GLY A 172 -15.75 2.87 15.48
C GLY A 172 -14.64 2.09 16.17
N SER A 173 -14.34 0.88 15.69
CA SER A 173 -13.32 -0.01 16.25
C SER A 173 -11.88 0.49 16.03
N GLY A 174 -11.67 1.47 15.14
CA GLY A 174 -10.37 1.94 14.70
C GLY A 174 -9.71 1.03 13.65
N LEU A 175 -10.41 0.01 13.17
CA LEU A 175 -9.93 -0.94 12.17
C LEU A 175 -10.82 -0.93 10.93
N VAL A 176 -10.21 -0.70 9.79
CA VAL A 176 -10.87 -0.74 8.49
C VAL A 176 -11.31 -2.17 8.17
N THR A 177 -12.57 -2.33 7.79
CA THR A 177 -13.09 -3.58 7.24
C THR A 177 -12.86 -3.60 5.73
N ILE A 178 -11.99 -4.49 5.27
CA ILE A 178 -11.90 -4.81 3.84
C ILE A 178 -12.98 -5.83 3.46
N VAL A 179 -13.46 -5.72 2.23
CA VAL A 179 -14.53 -6.58 1.69
C VAL A 179 -14.08 -7.40 0.49
N HIS A 180 -12.82 -7.26 0.14
CA HIS A 180 -12.18 -8.01 -0.94
C HIS A 180 -10.67 -8.15 -0.65
N PRO A 181 -10.02 -9.30 -0.92
CA PRO A 181 -8.58 -9.43 -0.77
C PRO A 181 -7.76 -8.37 -1.52
N TRP A 182 -8.21 -7.94 -2.70
CA TRP A 182 -7.53 -6.87 -3.47
C TRP A 182 -7.46 -5.51 -2.74
N GLU A 183 -8.39 -5.24 -1.83
CA GLU A 183 -8.34 -3.99 -1.02
C GLU A 183 -7.13 -3.95 -0.10
N SER A 184 -6.65 -5.11 0.36
CA SER A 184 -5.46 -5.19 1.23
C SER A 184 -4.16 -4.82 0.52
N GLY A 185 -4.13 -4.86 -0.82
CA GLY A 185 -2.91 -4.84 -1.62
C GLY A 185 -2.07 -6.13 -1.54
N MET A 186 -2.50 -7.14 -0.77
CA MET A 186 -1.83 -8.43 -0.54
C MET A 186 -2.75 -9.59 -0.93
N ASP A 187 -3.12 -9.66 -2.20
CA ASP A 187 -4.26 -10.40 -2.75
C ASP A 187 -4.44 -11.84 -2.27
N ASN A 188 -3.38 -12.67 -2.37
CA ASN A 188 -3.44 -14.09 -1.99
C ASN A 188 -2.66 -14.39 -0.70
N ALA A 189 -2.47 -13.41 0.18
CA ALA A 189 -1.82 -13.63 1.46
C ALA A 189 -2.56 -14.71 2.29
N PRO A 190 -1.87 -15.56 3.06
CA PRO A 190 -2.50 -16.62 3.85
C PRO A 190 -3.46 -16.07 4.92
N ARG A 191 -3.40 -14.79 5.22
CA ARG A 191 -4.35 -14.05 6.05
C ARG A 191 -5.81 -14.23 5.60
N TRP A 192 -6.02 -14.49 4.31
CA TRP A 192 -7.35 -14.60 3.68
C TRP A 192 -7.82 -16.03 3.48
N ASP A 193 -6.97 -17.04 3.67
CA ASP A 193 -7.28 -18.44 3.35
C ASP A 193 -8.60 -18.87 3.98
N ARG A 194 -8.78 -18.63 5.28
CA ARG A 194 -9.96 -19.04 6.01
C ARG A 194 -11.24 -18.27 5.65
N PRO A 195 -11.26 -16.91 5.67
CA PRO A 195 -12.45 -16.17 5.29
C PRO A 195 -12.80 -16.33 3.80
N LEU A 196 -11.81 -16.49 2.92
CA LEU A 196 -12.03 -16.70 1.50
C LEU A 196 -12.56 -18.11 1.21
N ALA A 197 -12.07 -19.15 1.90
CA ALA A 197 -12.57 -20.51 1.77
C ALA A 197 -14.07 -20.65 2.18
N ALA A 198 -14.55 -19.78 3.07
CA ALA A 198 -15.94 -19.73 3.47
C ALA A 198 -16.87 -19.05 2.44
N VAL A 199 -16.32 -18.45 1.38
CA VAL A 199 -17.10 -17.83 0.30
C VAL A 199 -17.63 -18.93 -0.63
N VAL A 200 -18.95 -19.07 -0.69
CA VAL A 200 -19.64 -19.96 -1.62
C VAL A 200 -19.83 -19.22 -2.94
N VAL A 201 -19.15 -19.68 -3.98
CA VAL A 201 -19.25 -19.10 -5.33
C VAL A 201 -20.56 -19.48 -5.97
N GLY A 202 -21.31 -18.52 -6.48
CA GLY A 202 -22.49 -18.74 -7.29
C GLY A 202 -22.15 -18.82 -8.79
N SER A 203 -23.13 -18.50 -9.64
CA SER A 203 -22.93 -18.50 -11.08
C SER A 203 -22.13 -17.27 -11.53
N LEU A 204 -20.99 -17.48 -12.16
CA LEU A 204 -20.16 -16.46 -12.80
C LEU A 204 -20.32 -16.52 -14.32
N PRO A 205 -20.26 -15.37 -15.00
CA PRO A 205 -20.15 -15.37 -16.46
C PRO A 205 -18.79 -15.99 -16.89
N PRO A 206 -18.69 -16.54 -18.10
CA PRO A 206 -17.40 -16.96 -18.65
C PRO A 206 -16.41 -15.81 -18.69
N TYR A 207 -15.17 -16.06 -18.29
CA TYR A 207 -14.10 -15.08 -18.30
C TYR A 207 -12.75 -15.70 -18.68
N THR A 208 -11.80 -14.84 -19.08
CA THR A 208 -10.42 -15.25 -19.38
C THR A 208 -9.47 -14.45 -18.51
N ARG A 209 -8.53 -15.13 -17.84
CA ARG A 209 -7.51 -14.52 -17.02
C ARG A 209 -6.38 -13.94 -17.87
N ALA A 210 -6.33 -12.63 -17.99
CA ALA A 210 -5.27 -11.93 -18.72
C ALA A 210 -3.92 -11.95 -17.96
N ASP A 211 -3.95 -11.98 -16.63
CA ASP A 211 -2.74 -11.98 -15.78
C ASP A 211 -1.83 -13.20 -16.01
N LEU A 212 -2.41 -14.36 -16.36
CA LEU A 212 -1.65 -15.59 -16.64
C LEU A 212 -0.84 -15.51 -17.95
N GLN A 213 -1.19 -14.60 -18.86
CA GLN A 213 -0.47 -14.41 -20.13
C GLN A 213 0.85 -13.62 -19.95
N HIS A 214 1.02 -12.99 -18.79
CA HIS A 214 2.14 -12.08 -18.52
C HIS A 214 3.11 -12.56 -17.45
N VAL A 215 2.93 -13.78 -16.93
CA VAL A 215 3.82 -14.43 -15.98
C VAL A 215 4.42 -15.69 -16.57
N ALA A 216 5.66 -15.98 -16.22
CA ALA A 216 6.36 -17.17 -16.74
C ALA A 216 5.80 -18.48 -16.17
N ASP A 217 5.30 -18.44 -14.94
CA ASP A 217 4.76 -19.61 -14.22
C ASP A 217 3.41 -19.23 -13.58
N PRO A 218 2.28 -19.86 -13.99
CA PRO A 218 0.96 -19.63 -13.40
C PRO A 218 0.90 -19.81 -11.88
N ALA A 219 1.78 -20.66 -11.29
CA ALA A 219 1.85 -20.87 -9.85
C ALA A 219 2.31 -19.61 -9.06
N GLN A 220 2.83 -18.60 -9.75
CA GLN A 220 3.15 -17.29 -9.17
C GLN A 220 1.91 -16.44 -8.90
N ARG A 221 0.73 -16.84 -9.38
CA ARG A 221 -0.53 -16.08 -9.27
C ARG A 221 -1.56 -16.87 -8.47
N PRO A 222 -2.64 -16.21 -8.02
CA PRO A 222 -3.75 -16.90 -7.35
C PRO A 222 -4.30 -18.05 -8.16
N THR A 223 -4.71 -19.13 -7.48
CA THR A 223 -5.32 -20.31 -8.12
C THR A 223 -6.63 -19.96 -8.85
N PRO A 224 -7.09 -20.77 -9.80
CA PRO A 224 -8.41 -20.58 -10.43
C PRO A 224 -9.55 -20.49 -9.41
N ALA A 225 -9.53 -21.34 -8.37
CA ALA A 225 -10.57 -21.34 -7.34
C ALA A 225 -10.55 -20.09 -6.45
N GLU A 226 -9.39 -19.49 -6.18
CA GLU A 226 -9.30 -18.19 -5.53
C GLU A 226 -9.81 -17.08 -6.43
N TYR A 227 -9.45 -17.13 -7.72
CA TYR A 227 -9.89 -16.12 -8.69
C TYR A 227 -11.40 -16.13 -8.91
N ASP A 228 -12.05 -17.31 -8.95
CA ASP A 228 -13.51 -17.45 -8.97
C ASP A 228 -14.15 -16.77 -7.76
N ARG A 229 -13.56 -16.93 -6.56
CA ARG A 229 -14.04 -16.24 -5.35
C ARG A 229 -13.86 -14.73 -5.43
N TYR A 230 -12.75 -14.25 -5.99
CA TYR A 230 -12.53 -12.81 -6.20
C TYR A 230 -13.61 -12.22 -7.11
N LEU A 231 -13.88 -12.84 -8.24
CA LEU A 231 -14.92 -12.37 -9.15
C LEU A 231 -16.33 -12.46 -8.56
N TRP A 232 -16.58 -13.51 -7.76
CA TRP A 232 -17.85 -13.62 -7.04
C TRP A 232 -18.03 -12.50 -6.02
N LEU A 233 -16.99 -12.13 -5.29
CA LEU A 233 -17.04 -11.01 -4.35
C LEU A 233 -17.33 -9.68 -5.07
N VAL A 234 -16.77 -9.47 -6.26
CA VAL A 234 -17.11 -8.30 -7.10
C VAL A 234 -18.59 -8.37 -7.53
N ASP A 235 -19.08 -9.53 -7.93
CA ASP A 235 -20.49 -9.69 -8.33
C ASP A 235 -21.46 -9.40 -7.17
N VAL A 236 -21.10 -9.78 -5.95
CA VAL A 236 -21.87 -9.43 -4.73
C VAL A 236 -21.89 -7.91 -4.49
N LEU A 237 -20.76 -7.21 -4.69
CA LEU A 237 -20.72 -5.75 -4.63
C LEU A 237 -21.62 -5.09 -5.68
N LYS A 238 -21.60 -5.59 -6.91
CA LYS A 238 -22.48 -5.13 -8.00
C LYS A 238 -23.96 -5.30 -7.66
N ARG A 239 -24.35 -6.46 -7.11
CA ARG A 239 -25.72 -6.75 -6.64
C ARG A 239 -26.15 -5.80 -5.52
N ALA A 240 -25.22 -5.44 -4.62
CA ALA A 240 -25.43 -4.43 -3.59
C ALA A 240 -25.41 -2.99 -4.15
N ARG A 241 -25.19 -2.80 -5.47
CA ARG A 241 -25.03 -1.48 -6.13
C ARG A 241 -23.94 -0.63 -5.47
N TYR A 242 -22.93 -1.27 -4.91
CA TYR A 242 -21.84 -0.63 -4.16
C TYR A 242 -22.33 0.20 -2.95
N ASP A 243 -23.47 -0.13 -2.37
CA ASP A 243 -23.96 0.48 -1.14
C ASP A 243 -23.16 -0.02 0.06
N ASP A 244 -22.34 0.83 0.65
CA ASP A 244 -21.44 0.47 1.76
C ASP A 244 -22.20 -0.12 2.96
N ALA A 245 -23.37 0.40 3.30
CA ALA A 245 -24.15 -0.10 4.43
C ALA A 245 -24.69 -1.52 4.19
N ALA A 246 -25.13 -1.83 2.97
CA ALA A 246 -25.54 -3.18 2.58
C ALA A 246 -24.35 -4.14 2.58
N VAL A 247 -23.22 -3.69 2.04
CA VAL A 247 -21.96 -4.45 2.01
C VAL A 247 -21.49 -4.78 3.44
N GLN A 248 -21.44 -3.80 4.34
CA GLN A 248 -21.03 -4.02 5.74
C GLN A 248 -21.97 -4.98 6.48
N ARG A 249 -23.25 -5.03 6.15
CA ARG A 249 -24.20 -5.97 6.80
C ARG A 249 -24.08 -7.40 6.28
N ALA A 250 -23.89 -7.60 4.98
CA ALA A 250 -24.18 -8.90 4.36
C ALA A 250 -23.08 -9.47 3.45
N HIS A 251 -22.01 -8.73 3.17
CA HIS A 251 -20.95 -9.22 2.27
C HIS A 251 -20.27 -10.47 2.84
N PRO A 252 -20.06 -11.54 2.03
CA PRO A 252 -19.56 -12.83 2.52
C PRO A 252 -18.08 -12.80 2.93
N PHE A 253 -17.31 -11.81 2.52
CA PHE A 253 -15.94 -11.58 2.96
C PHE A 253 -15.87 -10.21 3.63
N ARG A 254 -15.57 -10.18 4.92
CA ARG A 254 -15.39 -8.96 5.72
C ARG A 254 -14.28 -9.22 6.74
N VAL A 255 -13.18 -8.50 6.62
CA VAL A 255 -12.01 -8.68 7.50
C VAL A 255 -11.55 -7.33 8.03
N LYS A 256 -11.37 -7.22 9.34
CA LYS A 256 -10.66 -6.11 9.98
C LYS A 256 -9.18 -6.29 9.68
N ASP A 257 -8.65 -5.49 8.73
CA ASP A 257 -7.26 -5.56 8.26
C ASP A 257 -6.36 -4.68 9.10
N VAL A 258 -5.46 -5.28 9.87
CA VAL A 258 -4.53 -4.55 10.74
C VAL A 258 -3.53 -3.71 9.95
N PHE A 259 -3.04 -4.22 8.81
CA PHE A 259 -2.01 -3.54 8.03
C PHE A 259 -2.56 -2.34 7.27
N PHE A 260 -3.71 -2.50 6.61
CA PHE A 260 -4.46 -1.39 6.01
C PHE A 260 -4.76 -0.30 7.05
N SER A 261 -5.26 -0.71 8.22
CA SER A 261 -5.62 0.21 9.31
C SER A 261 -4.40 0.93 9.88
N ALA A 262 -3.26 0.26 9.98
CA ALA A 262 -2.02 0.89 10.43
C ALA A 262 -1.49 1.93 9.43
N ILE A 263 -1.59 1.64 8.13
CA ILE A 263 -1.27 2.63 7.08
C ILE A 263 -2.20 3.84 7.20
N LEU A 264 -3.50 3.62 7.49
CA LEU A 264 -4.44 4.72 7.72
C LEU A 264 -4.06 5.56 8.94
N VAL A 265 -3.60 4.95 10.04
CA VAL A 265 -3.12 5.71 11.21
C VAL A 265 -1.91 6.57 10.84
N ALA A 266 -0.92 6.00 10.16
CA ALA A 266 0.25 6.74 9.66
C ALA A 266 -0.16 7.89 8.71
N ALA A 267 -1.10 7.61 7.80
CA ALA A 267 -1.64 8.59 6.88
C ALA A 267 -2.46 9.68 7.58
N ASN A 268 -3.21 9.35 8.66
CA ASN A 268 -3.91 10.34 9.48
C ASN A 268 -2.93 11.28 10.21
N VAL A 269 -1.78 10.77 10.66
CA VAL A 269 -0.74 11.62 11.25
C VAL A 269 -0.20 12.60 10.20
N ALA A 270 0.08 12.13 8.98
CA ALA A 270 0.47 13.00 7.87
C ALA A 270 -0.66 13.99 7.51
N LEU A 271 -1.93 13.55 7.49
CA LEU A 271 -3.08 14.40 7.21
C LEU A 271 -3.23 15.52 8.26
N LEU A 272 -2.93 15.25 9.53
CA LEU A 272 -2.97 16.26 10.59
C LEU A 272 -1.92 17.37 10.37
N GLU A 273 -0.72 17.03 9.89
CA GLU A 273 0.28 18.02 9.48
C GLU A 273 -0.18 18.83 8.26
N LEU A 274 -0.77 18.15 7.25
CA LEU A 274 -1.32 18.81 6.07
C LEU A 274 -2.51 19.71 6.41
N ALA A 275 -3.30 19.37 7.42
CA ALA A 275 -4.40 20.20 7.94
C ALA A 275 -3.88 21.56 8.47
N ALA A 276 -2.76 21.54 9.19
CA ALA A 276 -2.13 22.78 9.67
C ALA A 276 -1.61 23.65 8.51
N LEU A 277 -1.06 23.04 7.45
CA LEU A 277 -0.58 23.75 6.25
C LEU A 277 -1.74 24.27 5.35
N SER A 278 -2.94 23.75 5.55
CA SER A 278 -4.15 24.11 4.79
C SER A 278 -5.07 25.05 5.56
N ASP A 279 -4.67 25.53 6.72
CA ASP A 279 -5.49 26.36 7.61
C ASP A 279 -6.86 25.70 7.93
N ALA A 280 -6.85 24.36 8.10
CA ALA A 280 -8.06 23.57 8.32
C ALA A 280 -8.77 23.95 9.61
N PRO A 281 -10.14 23.89 9.66
CA PRO A 281 -10.92 24.12 10.87
C PRO A 281 -10.51 23.21 12.02
N GLU A 282 -10.64 23.71 13.26
CA GLU A 282 -10.28 22.95 14.48
C GLU A 282 -11.07 21.64 14.58
N GLU A 283 -12.34 21.63 14.20
CA GLU A 283 -13.20 20.46 14.20
C GLU A 283 -12.65 19.32 13.33
N GLU A 284 -12.05 19.64 12.19
CA GLU A 284 -11.40 18.64 11.32
C GLU A 284 -10.15 18.06 11.96
N ARG A 285 -9.30 18.91 12.58
CA ARG A 285 -8.11 18.49 13.31
C ARG A 285 -8.44 17.59 14.51
N VAL A 286 -9.50 17.94 15.25
CA VAL A 286 -10.04 17.12 16.35
C VAL A 286 -10.52 15.76 15.83
N ALA A 287 -11.25 15.75 14.71
CA ALA A 287 -11.72 14.49 14.10
C ALA A 287 -10.55 13.59 13.68
N ILE A 288 -9.53 14.15 12.99
CA ILE A 288 -8.33 13.41 12.57
C ILE A 288 -7.57 12.87 13.78
N THR A 289 -7.39 13.68 14.83
CA THR A 289 -6.77 13.24 16.09
C THR A 289 -7.54 12.08 16.74
N GLY A 290 -8.87 12.15 16.71
CA GLY A 290 -9.74 11.07 17.16
C GLY A 290 -9.57 9.79 16.33
N TRP A 291 -9.39 9.89 15.01
CA TRP A 291 -9.13 8.71 14.15
C TRP A 291 -7.78 8.07 14.46
N ILE A 292 -6.73 8.87 14.72
CA ILE A 292 -5.41 8.38 15.12
C ILE A 292 -5.52 7.59 16.45
N ALA A 293 -6.17 8.17 17.44
CA ALA A 293 -6.32 7.55 18.76
C ALA A 293 -7.08 6.21 18.68
N ARG A 294 -8.23 6.20 17.99
CA ARG A 294 -9.01 4.97 17.79
C ARG A 294 -8.25 3.91 16.99
N GLY A 295 -7.55 4.32 15.93
CA GLY A 295 -6.75 3.39 15.13
C GLY A 295 -5.66 2.70 15.94
N ARG A 296 -4.93 3.44 16.80
CA ARG A 296 -3.94 2.87 17.72
C ARG A 296 -4.57 1.91 18.72
N GLN A 297 -5.70 2.28 19.31
CA GLN A 297 -6.46 1.40 20.21
C GLN A 297 -6.92 0.12 19.48
N GLY A 298 -7.39 0.24 18.23
CA GLY A 298 -7.72 -0.91 17.39
C GLY A 298 -6.53 -1.84 17.17
N GLN A 299 -5.33 -1.29 16.91
CA GLN A 299 -4.10 -2.10 16.78
C GLN A 299 -3.76 -2.84 18.08
N GLU A 300 -3.88 -2.19 19.23
CA GLU A 300 -3.64 -2.82 20.53
C GLU A 300 -4.58 -4.00 20.80
N ALA A 301 -5.85 -3.88 20.40
CA ALA A 301 -6.86 -4.93 20.57
C ALA A 301 -6.62 -6.17 19.68
N GLN A 302 -5.75 -6.07 18.66
CA GLN A 302 -5.40 -7.16 17.75
C GLN A 302 -4.04 -7.81 18.06
N TRP A 303 -3.43 -7.43 19.18
CA TRP A 303 -2.15 -8.01 19.58
C TRP A 303 -2.27 -9.49 19.97
N GLU A 304 -1.36 -10.33 19.44
CA GLU A 304 -1.22 -11.75 19.79
C GLU A 304 0.11 -11.99 20.51
N GLU A 305 0.03 -12.26 21.79
CA GLU A 305 1.20 -12.40 22.68
C GLU A 305 2.16 -13.51 22.25
N THR A 306 1.61 -14.69 21.86
CA THR A 306 2.41 -15.86 21.52
C THR A 306 3.26 -15.64 20.24
N LEU A 307 2.75 -14.87 19.32
CA LEU A 307 3.41 -14.56 18.04
C LEU A 307 4.25 -13.30 18.12
N GLY A 308 3.96 -12.40 19.05
CA GLY A 308 4.53 -11.05 19.10
C GLY A 308 4.17 -10.22 17.85
N LEU A 309 2.93 -10.34 17.37
CA LEU A 309 2.42 -9.75 16.13
C LEU A 309 0.98 -9.25 16.28
N GLY A 310 0.59 -8.28 15.45
CA GLY A 310 -0.83 -7.95 15.26
C GLY A 310 -1.51 -8.94 14.31
N LEU A 311 -2.76 -9.30 14.58
CA LEU A 311 -3.52 -10.22 13.74
C LEU A 311 -4.81 -9.60 13.23
N ASP A 312 -5.18 -9.97 12.00
CA ASP A 312 -6.48 -9.63 11.43
C ASP A 312 -7.62 -10.38 12.13
N ARG A 313 -8.84 -9.90 11.92
CA ARG A 313 -10.03 -10.52 12.47
C ARG A 313 -11.11 -10.69 11.41
N ASP A 314 -11.65 -11.89 11.27
CA ASP A 314 -12.88 -12.11 10.49
C ASP A 314 -14.04 -11.37 11.17
N ALA A 315 -14.54 -10.30 10.55
CA ALA A 315 -15.60 -9.47 11.12
C ALA A 315 -16.96 -10.20 11.19
N ARG A 316 -17.12 -11.34 10.51
CA ARG A 316 -18.35 -12.15 10.54
C ARG A 316 -18.39 -13.08 11.75
N THR A 317 -17.24 -13.60 12.16
CA THR A 317 -17.14 -14.62 13.23
C THR A 317 -16.50 -14.09 14.51
N GLY A 318 -15.82 -12.94 14.42
CA GLY A 318 -15.01 -12.37 15.49
C GLY A 318 -13.70 -13.12 15.75
N GLN A 319 -13.32 -14.09 14.90
CA GLN A 319 -12.13 -14.91 15.12
C GLN A 319 -10.88 -14.22 14.57
N ALA A 320 -9.76 -14.34 15.31
CA ALA A 320 -8.46 -13.94 14.83
C ALA A 320 -8.01 -14.83 13.64
N LEU A 321 -7.37 -14.21 12.66
CA LEU A 321 -6.83 -14.87 11.47
C LEU A 321 -5.33 -15.08 11.68
N VAL A 322 -4.99 -16.25 12.18
CA VAL A 322 -3.61 -16.59 12.57
C VAL A 322 -2.77 -16.88 11.33
N ALA A 323 -1.88 -15.95 10.99
CA ALA A 323 -0.86 -16.13 9.95
C ALA A 323 0.39 -15.29 10.30
N ARG A 324 1.55 -15.88 10.19
CA ARG A 324 2.83 -15.17 10.40
C ARG A 324 3.22 -14.44 9.13
N THR A 325 2.72 -13.23 8.94
CA THR A 325 3.00 -12.40 7.78
C THR A 325 3.62 -11.06 8.17
N VAL A 326 4.21 -10.39 7.21
CA VAL A 326 4.78 -9.04 7.38
C VAL A 326 3.72 -8.04 7.87
N ALA A 327 2.44 -8.28 7.59
CA ALA A 327 1.33 -7.46 8.06
C ALA A 327 1.21 -7.45 9.60
N GLY A 328 1.71 -8.47 10.30
CA GLY A 328 1.75 -8.52 11.75
C GLY A 328 2.61 -7.44 12.40
N PHE A 329 3.49 -6.77 11.63
CA PHE A 329 4.26 -5.59 12.09
C PHE A 329 3.45 -4.28 11.97
N ALA A 330 2.18 -4.35 11.65
CA ALA A 330 1.27 -3.20 11.57
C ALA A 330 1.37 -2.21 12.76
N PRO A 331 1.49 -2.65 14.02
CA PRO A 331 1.61 -1.70 15.13
C PRO A 331 2.81 -0.74 15.02
N LEU A 332 3.94 -1.15 14.41
CA LEU A 332 5.08 -0.25 14.17
C LEU A 332 4.72 0.89 13.21
N LEU A 333 3.89 0.62 12.19
CA LEU A 333 3.40 1.65 11.26
C LEU A 333 2.44 2.62 11.93
N ALA A 334 1.54 2.13 12.77
CA ALA A 334 0.58 2.94 13.50
C ALA A 334 1.23 3.85 14.56
N GLY A 335 2.40 3.43 15.07
CA GLY A 335 3.11 4.12 16.14
C GLY A 335 2.37 4.10 17.49
N GLY A 336 3.04 4.57 18.53
CA GLY A 336 2.46 4.62 19.87
C GLY A 336 2.37 3.25 20.57
N VAL A 337 3.17 2.29 20.12
CA VAL A 337 3.18 0.91 20.66
C VAL A 337 3.79 0.90 22.08
N PRO A 338 3.17 0.21 23.06
CA PRO A 338 3.77 -0.01 24.38
C PRO A 338 5.18 -0.61 24.27
N ALA A 339 6.08 -0.21 25.18
CA ALA A 339 7.51 -0.51 25.07
C ALA A 339 7.82 -2.02 25.05
N ASP A 340 7.09 -2.83 25.80
CA ASP A 340 7.20 -4.29 25.86
C ASP A 340 6.79 -4.93 24.52
N ARG A 341 5.64 -4.53 23.96
CA ARG A 341 5.16 -5.00 22.66
C ARG A 341 6.05 -4.54 21.52
N ARG A 342 6.55 -3.31 21.60
CA ARG A 342 7.55 -2.80 20.65
C ARG A 342 8.81 -3.66 20.66
N ALA A 343 9.34 -3.99 21.84
CA ALA A 343 10.48 -4.89 21.96
C ALA A 343 10.21 -6.29 21.39
N ALA A 344 9.02 -6.83 21.61
CA ALA A 344 8.59 -8.11 21.04
C ALA A 344 8.51 -8.05 19.51
N LEU A 345 7.91 -7.00 18.91
CA LEU A 345 7.86 -6.81 17.45
C LEU A 345 9.26 -6.77 16.84
N LEU A 346 10.16 -5.98 17.42
CA LEU A 346 11.53 -5.84 16.92
C LEU A 346 12.33 -7.15 17.06
N THR A 347 12.13 -7.89 18.15
CA THR A 347 12.72 -9.21 18.35
C THR A 347 12.19 -10.21 17.31
N THR A 348 10.88 -10.23 17.07
CA THR A 348 10.27 -11.09 16.05
C THR A 348 10.76 -10.74 14.66
N LEU A 349 10.87 -9.44 14.33
CA LEU A 349 11.38 -8.97 13.04
C LEU A 349 12.84 -9.44 12.79
N ASP A 350 13.69 -9.36 13.80
CA ASP A 350 15.10 -9.76 13.69
C ASP A 350 15.31 -11.29 13.83
N SER A 351 14.28 -12.06 14.20
CA SER A 351 14.37 -13.50 14.43
C SER A 351 14.51 -14.32 13.14
N ALA A 352 14.76 -15.62 13.29
CA ALA A 352 14.77 -16.57 12.18
C ALA A 352 13.38 -16.73 11.49
N ALA A 353 12.31 -16.20 12.09
CA ALA A 353 11.01 -16.15 11.44
C ALA A 353 10.94 -15.09 10.31
N PHE A 354 11.80 -14.06 10.35
CA PHE A 354 11.83 -12.99 9.35
C PHE A 354 13.28 -12.63 8.96
N LEU A 355 13.80 -11.44 9.30
CA LEU A 355 15.08 -10.91 8.82
C LEU A 355 16.30 -11.76 9.22
N GLY A 356 16.22 -12.51 10.32
CA GLY A 356 17.27 -13.40 10.80
C GLY A 356 17.28 -14.79 10.19
N HIS A 357 16.36 -15.11 9.27
CA HIS A 357 16.33 -16.44 8.65
C HIS A 357 17.62 -16.71 7.83
N PRO A 358 18.34 -17.84 8.09
CA PRO A 358 19.66 -18.08 7.51
C PRO A 358 19.64 -18.28 5.99
N GLY A 359 18.51 -18.68 5.42
CA GLY A 359 18.34 -18.89 3.97
C GLY A 359 18.05 -17.61 3.17
N LEU A 360 17.76 -16.48 3.80
CA LEU A 360 17.49 -15.26 3.06
C LEU A 360 18.74 -14.76 2.32
N ARG A 361 18.58 -14.50 1.03
CA ARG A 361 19.67 -13.94 0.22
C ARG A 361 20.01 -12.50 0.61
N TRP A 362 18.99 -11.70 0.92
CA TRP A 362 19.10 -10.37 1.53
C TRP A 362 18.22 -10.31 2.78
N ARG A 363 18.65 -9.54 3.77
CA ARG A 363 17.88 -9.34 5.00
C ARG A 363 16.74 -8.33 4.80
N VAL A 364 15.81 -8.70 3.92
CA VAL A 364 14.54 -8.01 3.68
C VAL A 364 13.38 -8.94 4.03
N PRO A 365 12.26 -8.42 4.58
CA PRO A 365 11.20 -9.27 5.12
C PRO A 365 10.42 -9.97 4.02
N PRO A 366 10.27 -11.32 4.06
CA PRO A 366 9.29 -12.03 3.24
C PRO A 366 7.87 -11.60 3.59
N SER A 367 6.97 -11.61 2.61
CA SER A 367 5.55 -11.27 2.83
C SER A 367 4.86 -12.23 3.80
N THR A 368 5.23 -13.50 3.76
CA THR A 368 4.87 -14.53 4.72
C THR A 368 6.15 -15.10 5.32
N SER A 369 6.14 -15.35 6.63
CA SER A 369 7.28 -15.92 7.34
C SER A 369 7.65 -17.32 6.81
N PRO A 370 8.94 -17.64 6.59
CA PRO A 370 9.37 -19.01 6.31
C PRO A 370 8.98 -20.03 7.41
N ALA A 371 8.68 -19.57 8.62
CA ALA A 371 8.19 -20.40 9.71
C ALA A 371 6.66 -20.62 9.68
N ASP A 372 5.94 -20.01 8.75
CA ASP A 372 4.50 -20.23 8.58
C ASP A 372 4.26 -21.44 7.66
N PRO A 373 3.34 -22.35 7.99
CA PRO A 373 3.06 -23.54 7.16
C PRO A 373 2.50 -23.19 5.77
N ALA A 374 1.96 -21.99 5.60
CA ALA A 374 1.43 -21.50 4.32
C ALA A 374 2.50 -20.80 3.47
N PHE A 375 3.75 -20.76 3.92
CA PHE A 375 4.85 -20.13 3.17
C PHE A 375 5.10 -20.79 1.82
N GLN A 376 5.14 -19.99 0.77
CA GLN A 376 5.44 -20.40 -0.61
C GLN A 376 6.35 -19.34 -1.25
N PRO A 377 7.65 -19.60 -1.40
CA PRO A 377 8.64 -18.56 -1.71
C PRO A 377 8.47 -17.91 -3.10
N ARG A 378 7.67 -18.49 -4.00
CA ARG A 378 7.43 -18.01 -5.36
C ARG A 378 5.99 -17.52 -5.60
N SER A 379 5.06 -17.73 -4.65
CA SER A 379 3.64 -17.48 -4.84
C SER A 379 3.22 -16.12 -4.30
N TYR A 380 3.33 -15.09 -5.12
CA TYR A 380 2.80 -13.73 -4.98
C TYR A 380 2.95 -13.18 -3.53
N TRP A 381 1.90 -13.08 -2.74
CA TRP A 381 1.94 -12.58 -1.35
C TRP A 381 2.11 -13.68 -0.30
N ARG A 382 2.53 -14.90 -0.70
CA ARG A 382 2.71 -16.04 0.20
C ARG A 382 4.16 -16.32 0.60
N GLY A 383 5.09 -15.47 0.25
CA GLY A 383 6.52 -15.68 0.57
C GLY A 383 7.48 -14.64 0.02
N PRO A 384 7.36 -14.21 -1.25
CA PRO A 384 8.26 -13.23 -1.85
C PRO A 384 8.44 -11.95 -1.03
N THR A 385 9.59 -11.30 -1.23
CA THR A 385 9.86 -9.97 -0.67
C THR A 385 9.36 -8.89 -1.62
N TRP A 386 8.82 -7.80 -1.06
CA TRP A 386 8.19 -6.71 -1.81
C TRP A 386 8.84 -5.38 -1.47
N PRO A 387 9.39 -4.65 -2.45
CA PRO A 387 10.08 -3.38 -2.19
C PRO A 387 9.22 -2.34 -1.48
N VAL A 388 7.95 -2.21 -1.83
CA VAL A 388 7.02 -1.25 -1.18
C VAL A 388 6.73 -1.60 0.28
N ILE A 389 6.63 -2.88 0.61
CA ILE A 389 6.46 -3.33 2.00
C ILE A 389 7.74 -3.11 2.80
N THR A 390 8.89 -3.38 2.20
CA THR A 390 10.18 -3.07 2.80
C THR A 390 10.33 -1.57 3.05
N TRP A 391 9.85 -0.71 2.12
CA TRP A 391 9.83 0.73 2.29
C TRP A 391 8.91 1.17 3.45
N LEU A 392 7.71 0.61 3.57
CA LEU A 392 6.78 0.91 4.67
C LEU A 392 7.39 0.54 6.03
N LEU A 393 8.03 -0.64 6.15
CA LEU A 393 8.71 -1.03 7.38
C LEU A 393 9.94 -0.17 7.66
N TRP A 394 10.73 0.15 6.65
CA TRP A 394 11.84 1.09 6.79
C TRP A 394 11.35 2.45 7.31
N TRP A 395 10.28 2.97 6.70
CA TRP A 395 9.65 4.23 7.12
C TRP A 395 9.19 4.15 8.57
N ALA A 396 8.51 3.08 8.96
CA ALA A 396 8.07 2.86 10.34
C ALA A 396 9.22 2.85 11.34
N LEU A 397 10.31 2.12 11.03
CA LEU A 397 11.51 2.06 11.86
C LEU A 397 12.17 3.44 12.03
N VAL A 398 12.16 4.26 10.98
CA VAL A 398 12.65 5.64 11.05
C VAL A 398 11.78 6.48 11.99
N GLN A 399 10.45 6.41 11.86
CA GLN A 399 9.52 7.14 12.72
C GLN A 399 9.64 6.72 14.19
N ASP A 400 9.95 5.45 14.42
CA ASP A 400 10.11 4.85 15.75
C ASP A 400 11.51 5.10 16.37
N GLY A 401 12.41 5.79 15.65
CA GLY A 401 13.78 6.10 16.12
C GLY A 401 14.76 4.93 15.99
N GLU A 402 14.40 3.83 15.34
CA GLU A 402 15.25 2.66 15.10
C GLU A 402 16.24 2.87 13.93
N VAL A 403 17.01 3.98 14.00
CA VAL A 403 17.85 4.47 12.89
C VAL A 403 18.82 3.42 12.36
N ALA A 404 19.50 2.68 13.26
CA ALA A 404 20.47 1.68 12.86
C ALA A 404 19.80 0.47 12.16
N ARG A 405 18.60 0.08 12.61
CA ARG A 405 17.81 -1.02 12.01
C ARG A 405 17.26 -0.59 10.65
N ALA A 406 16.73 0.62 10.55
CA ALA A 406 16.29 1.23 9.30
C ALA A 406 17.43 1.33 8.27
N ALA A 407 18.62 1.75 8.68
CA ALA A 407 19.79 1.83 7.79
C ALA A 407 20.19 0.47 7.24
N ARG A 408 20.21 -0.58 8.08
CA ARG A 408 20.51 -1.96 7.61
C ARG A 408 19.44 -2.47 6.64
N LEU A 409 18.17 -2.22 6.94
CA LEU A 409 17.05 -2.63 6.07
C LEU A 409 17.13 -1.94 4.70
N ARG A 410 17.36 -0.60 4.69
CA ARG A 410 17.56 0.16 3.45
C ARG A 410 18.74 -0.39 2.63
N GLN A 411 19.88 -0.66 3.26
CA GLN A 411 21.05 -1.20 2.58
C GLN A 411 20.75 -2.56 1.94
N ALA A 412 20.08 -3.45 2.66
CA ALA A 412 19.69 -4.77 2.14
C ALA A 412 18.71 -4.64 0.96
N ALA A 413 17.73 -3.73 1.06
CA ALA A 413 16.76 -3.46 -0.01
C ALA A 413 17.43 -2.91 -1.27
N LEU A 414 18.35 -1.95 -1.14
CA LEU A 414 19.10 -1.39 -2.27
C LEU A 414 19.99 -2.45 -2.93
N ALA A 415 20.65 -3.32 -2.14
CA ALA A 415 21.43 -4.44 -2.68
C ALA A 415 20.54 -5.44 -3.45
N GLN A 416 19.32 -5.70 -2.97
CA GLN A 416 18.36 -6.52 -3.69
C GLN A 416 17.95 -5.89 -5.02
N VAL A 417 17.56 -4.61 -5.03
CA VAL A 417 17.16 -3.90 -6.27
C VAL A 417 18.33 -3.84 -7.26
N GLN A 418 19.55 -3.61 -6.78
CA GLN A 418 20.74 -3.56 -7.62
C GLN A 418 21.00 -4.90 -8.33
N ALA A 419 20.71 -6.01 -7.66
CA ALA A 419 20.90 -7.36 -8.22
C ALA A 419 19.74 -7.84 -9.09
N CYS A 420 18.49 -7.46 -8.74
CA CYS A 420 17.25 -7.98 -9.35
C CYS A 420 16.60 -6.99 -10.32
N GLY A 421 17.11 -5.76 -10.44
CA GLY A 421 16.44 -4.69 -11.18
C GLY A 421 15.14 -4.24 -10.49
N PHE A 422 14.26 -3.64 -11.27
CA PHE A 422 13.00 -3.09 -10.75
C PHE A 422 11.86 -4.13 -10.85
N ALA A 423 12.11 -5.33 -10.33
CA ALA A 423 11.11 -6.38 -10.24
C ALA A 423 9.96 -6.01 -9.30
N GLU A 424 8.79 -6.54 -9.56
CA GLU A 424 7.59 -6.36 -8.72
C GLU A 424 7.81 -6.96 -7.32
N TYR A 425 8.31 -8.19 -7.28
CA TYR A 425 8.70 -8.92 -6.07
C TYR A 425 9.84 -9.89 -6.36
N VAL A 426 10.46 -10.42 -5.30
CA VAL A 426 11.66 -11.24 -5.43
C VAL A 426 11.53 -12.50 -4.58
N GLU A 427 11.92 -13.64 -5.12
CA GLU A 427 12.03 -14.91 -4.37
C GLU A 427 13.08 -14.74 -3.24
N PRO A 428 12.74 -15.01 -1.97
CA PRO A 428 13.58 -14.59 -0.84
C PRO A 428 14.90 -15.34 -0.70
N PHE A 429 15.02 -16.58 -1.20
CA PHE A 429 16.20 -17.43 -1.01
C PHE A 429 17.15 -17.39 -2.22
N THR A 430 16.61 -17.53 -3.43
CA THR A 430 17.40 -17.53 -4.66
C THR A 430 17.71 -16.12 -5.14
N GLY A 431 16.81 -15.18 -4.83
CA GLY A 431 16.85 -13.82 -5.35
C GLY A 431 16.35 -13.71 -6.78
N GLU A 432 15.57 -14.67 -7.26
CA GLU A 432 14.96 -14.60 -8.59
C GLU A 432 13.93 -13.45 -8.65
N PRO A 433 14.06 -12.54 -9.65
CA PRO A 433 13.07 -11.50 -9.88
C PRO A 433 11.78 -12.11 -10.45
N LEU A 434 10.63 -11.77 -9.85
CA LEU A 434 9.31 -12.30 -10.17
C LEU A 434 8.33 -11.17 -10.52
N GLY A 435 7.22 -11.53 -11.14
CA GLY A 435 6.20 -10.57 -11.57
C GLY A 435 6.67 -9.64 -12.69
N SER A 436 6.25 -8.39 -12.67
CA SER A 436 6.73 -7.37 -13.62
C SER A 436 8.19 -7.01 -13.36
N GLN A 437 8.97 -6.77 -14.44
CA GLN A 437 10.40 -6.43 -14.35
C GLN A 437 10.70 -4.92 -14.47
N GLU A 438 9.70 -4.12 -14.79
CA GLU A 438 9.79 -2.65 -14.88
C GLU A 438 8.70 -2.02 -14.01
N GLN A 439 8.70 -2.40 -12.74
CA GLN A 439 7.67 -1.99 -11.79
C GLN A 439 7.92 -0.57 -11.29
N SER A 440 6.95 0.31 -11.52
CA SER A 440 7.06 1.73 -11.19
C SER A 440 7.21 2.00 -9.69
N TRP A 441 6.48 1.29 -8.83
CA TRP A 441 6.62 1.48 -7.38
C TRP A 441 8.00 1.07 -6.87
N THR A 442 8.61 -0.01 -7.42
CA THR A 442 9.97 -0.42 -7.06
C THR A 442 10.98 0.66 -7.42
N ALA A 443 10.86 1.24 -8.63
CA ALA A 443 11.69 2.37 -9.03
C ALA A 443 11.46 3.60 -8.12
N ALA A 444 10.21 3.89 -7.80
CA ALA A 444 9.83 5.03 -6.96
C ALA A 444 10.41 4.95 -5.54
N VAL A 445 10.25 3.80 -4.85
CA VAL A 445 10.81 3.66 -3.49
C VAL A 445 12.33 3.61 -3.49
N THR A 446 12.95 3.13 -4.58
CA THR A 446 14.40 3.17 -4.77
C THR A 446 14.91 4.62 -4.85
N LEU A 447 14.23 5.48 -5.61
CA LEU A 447 14.55 6.91 -5.66
C LEU A 447 14.42 7.57 -4.29
N ASP A 448 13.36 7.29 -3.55
CA ASP A 448 13.17 7.86 -2.21
C ASP A 448 14.26 7.41 -1.23
N TRP A 449 14.69 6.16 -1.28
CA TRP A 449 15.80 5.66 -0.47
C TRP A 449 17.14 6.32 -0.82
N LEU A 450 17.38 6.67 -2.08
CA LEU A 450 18.67 7.19 -2.56
C LEU A 450 18.75 8.72 -2.49
N VAL A 451 17.72 9.41 -2.98
CA VAL A 451 17.71 10.87 -3.15
C VAL A 451 16.96 11.57 -2.02
N GLY A 452 16.09 10.86 -1.36
CA GLY A 452 15.35 11.35 -0.20
C GLY A 452 16.29 11.72 0.94
N SER A 453 16.97 12.86 0.82
CA SER A 453 17.98 13.34 1.75
C SER A 453 17.43 13.50 3.17
N GLY A 454 17.84 12.59 4.02
CA GLY A 454 17.46 12.55 5.42
C GLY A 454 16.17 11.76 5.63
N ALA A 455 16.21 10.90 6.67
CA ALA A 455 15.02 10.27 7.22
C ALA A 455 13.89 11.30 7.25
N PRO A 456 12.66 10.94 6.84
CA PRO A 456 11.52 11.83 7.00
C PRO A 456 11.59 12.36 8.44
N ARG A 457 11.55 13.70 8.61
CA ARG A 457 11.63 14.30 9.97
C ARG A 457 10.67 13.51 10.83
N ALA A 458 11.18 12.95 11.93
CA ALA A 458 10.35 12.20 12.85
C ALA A 458 9.11 13.05 13.14
N ILE A 459 7.94 12.48 12.86
CA ILE A 459 6.68 13.13 13.19
C ILE A 459 6.72 13.31 14.69
N GLY A 460 6.69 14.56 15.16
CA GLY A 460 6.76 14.86 16.58
C GLY A 460 5.64 14.12 17.30
N HIS A 461 5.94 12.96 17.82
CA HIS A 461 5.08 12.31 18.81
C HIS A 461 5.13 13.21 20.04
N GLY A 462 4.11 14.08 20.18
CA GLY A 462 3.92 14.80 21.43
C GLY A 462 4.05 13.78 22.56
N ARG A 463 5.13 13.87 23.32
CA ARG A 463 5.24 13.13 24.57
C ARG A 463 4.08 13.60 25.42
N PRO A 464 3.21 12.72 25.94
CA PRO A 464 2.28 13.11 26.96
C PRO A 464 3.13 13.62 28.14
N GLY A 465 2.92 14.88 28.52
CA GLY A 465 3.45 15.47 29.75
C GLY A 465 2.82 14.84 30.98
#